data_5dcf1c327e77b0074c49a464677d98b7
#
_entry.id   5dcf1c327e77b0074c49a464677d98b7
#
_cell.length_a   1.000
_cell.length_b   1.000
_cell.length_c   1.000
_cell.angle_alpha   90.00
_cell.angle_beta   90.00
_cell.angle_gamma   90.00
#
_symmetry.space_group_name_H-M   'P 1'
#
loop_
_entity.id
_entity.type
_entity.pdbx_description
1 polymer ?
#
loop_
_entity_poly.entity_id
_entity_poly.type
_entity_poly.pdbx_seq_one_letter_code
_entity_poly.pdbx_strand_id
1 'polypeptide(L)'
;MLFRSALISDGLLSDSRFAEAFVYSRFKKGSGPQKIHAELRQRGIDDALISVSMETVGEQWLERAREVREKKFGRESPRDFKERSRQMRFLQQRGFTSEQIHGAFNDD
;
A
#
# COMPACT_ATOMS: atom_id res chain seq x y z
N MET A 1 27.89 -20.12 12.36
CA MET A 1 27.39 -19.83 12.17
C MET A 1 26.88 -20.33 12.13
N LEU A 2 26.42 -20.69 12.33
CA LEU A 2 25.71 -20.83 12.22
C LEU A 2 25.18 -21.04 11.71
N PHE A 3 24.86 -21.55 11.52
CA PHE A 3 24.12 -21.37 11.02
C PHE A 3 23.76 -21.41 10.04
N ARG A 4 23.90 -23.10 9.50
CA ARG A 4 23.53 -22.44 8.40
C ARG A 4 22.07 -22.55 8.12
N SER A 5 21.44 -23.65 8.36
CA SER A 5 20.00 -23.70 8.19
C SER A 5 19.35 -22.80 9.22
N ALA A 6 19.90 -22.69 10.38
CA ALA A 6 19.40 -21.78 11.37
C ALA A 6 19.52 -20.35 10.88
N LEU A 7 20.61 -20.04 10.20
CA LEU A 7 20.79 -18.68 9.69
C LEU A 7 19.83 -18.38 8.57
N ILE A 8 19.53 -19.36 7.73
CA ILE A 8 18.56 -19.16 6.67
C ILE A 8 17.18 -18.91 7.25
N SER A 9 16.82 -19.66 8.28
CA SER A 9 15.56 -19.45 8.94
C SER A 9 15.47 -18.07 9.54
N ASP A 10 16.54 -17.65 10.19
CA ASP A 10 16.58 -16.34 10.79
C ASP A 10 16.44 -15.25 9.73
N GLY A 11 17.07 -15.45 8.56
CA GLY A 11 16.96 -14.52 7.49
C GLY A 11 15.55 -14.38 6.98
N LEU A 12 14.85 -15.50 6.84
CA LEU A 12 13.47 -15.48 6.41
C LEU A 12 12.57 -14.77 7.40
N LEU A 13 12.79 -15.03 8.69
CA LEU A 13 12.01 -14.38 9.73
C LEU A 13 12.28 -12.89 9.74
N SER A 14 13.53 -12.49 9.53
CA SER A 14 13.87 -11.09 9.48
C SER A 14 13.20 -10.40 8.31
N ASP A 15 13.17 -11.05 7.15
CA ASP A 15 12.53 -10.49 5.97
C ASP A 15 11.03 -10.36 6.20
N SER A 16 10.43 -11.33 6.86
CA SER A 16 9.02 -11.29 7.16
C SER A 16 8.69 -10.12 8.07
N ARG A 17 9.45 -9.95 9.13
CA ARG A 17 9.24 -8.84 10.04
C ARG A 17 9.47 -7.51 9.37
N PHE A 18 10.50 -7.44 8.55
CA PHE A 18 10.79 -6.22 7.83
C PHE A 18 9.65 -5.87 6.90
N ALA A 19 9.18 -6.85 6.13
CA ALA A 19 8.11 -6.60 5.16
C ALA A 19 6.84 -6.16 5.86
N GLU A 20 6.47 -6.81 6.96
CA GLU A 20 5.27 -6.42 7.68
C GLU A 20 5.37 -5.02 8.25
N ALA A 21 6.50 -4.70 8.84
CA ALA A 21 6.69 -3.37 9.39
C ALA A 21 6.71 -2.31 8.30
N PHE A 22 7.30 -2.65 7.16
CA PHE A 22 7.35 -1.75 6.03
C PHE A 22 5.95 -1.47 5.49
N VAL A 23 5.16 -2.53 5.30
CA VAL A 23 3.79 -2.39 4.81
C VAL A 23 2.99 -1.49 5.74
N TYR A 24 3.04 -1.77 7.02
CA TYR A 24 2.28 -1.02 7.98
C TYR A 24 2.71 0.45 8.01
N SER A 25 4.01 0.68 8.02
CA SER A 25 4.53 2.04 8.05
C SER A 25 4.10 2.84 6.82
N ARG A 26 4.22 2.24 5.65
CA ARG A 26 3.83 2.94 4.42
C ARG A 26 2.33 3.11 4.31
N PHE A 27 1.57 2.11 4.78
CA PHE A 27 0.13 2.21 4.83
C PHE A 27 -0.29 3.42 5.66
N LYS A 28 0.32 3.58 6.82
CA LYS A 28 0.00 4.69 7.70
C LYS A 28 0.38 6.03 7.08
N LYS A 29 1.38 6.04 6.23
CA LYS A 29 1.79 7.27 5.57
C LYS A 29 0.99 7.57 4.32
N GLY A 30 0.07 6.70 3.95
CA GLY A 30 -0.79 6.95 2.81
C GLY A 30 -0.34 6.36 1.49
N SER A 31 0.61 5.43 1.52
CA SER A 31 1.01 4.73 0.30
C SER A 31 0.03 3.64 -0.02
N GLY A 32 -0.24 3.44 -1.31
CA GLY A 32 -1.09 2.35 -1.73
C GLY A 32 -0.33 1.06 -1.93
N PRO A 33 -1.03 -0.05 -2.12
CA PRO A 33 -0.39 -1.36 -2.17
C PRO A 33 0.55 -1.55 -3.34
N GLN A 34 0.27 -0.95 -4.49
CA GLN A 34 1.14 -1.14 -5.65
C GLN A 34 2.51 -0.51 -5.43
N LYS A 35 2.53 0.65 -4.81
CA LYS A 35 3.79 1.32 -4.53
C LYS A 35 4.59 0.57 -3.48
N ILE A 36 3.90 0.10 -2.45
CA ILE A 36 4.56 -0.67 -1.39
C ILE A 36 5.16 -1.95 -1.97
N HIS A 37 4.39 -2.63 -2.83
CA HIS A 37 4.85 -3.86 -3.45
C HIS A 37 6.12 -3.60 -4.26
N ALA A 38 6.11 -2.54 -5.07
CA ALA A 38 7.26 -2.21 -5.89
C ALA A 38 8.48 -1.89 -5.06
N GLU A 39 8.28 -1.16 -3.97
CA GLU A 39 9.42 -0.80 -3.11
C GLU A 39 10.00 -2.02 -2.41
N LEU A 40 9.15 -2.95 -1.99
CA LEU A 40 9.66 -4.17 -1.37
C LEU A 40 10.37 -5.05 -2.37
N ARG A 41 9.87 -5.11 -3.60
CA ARG A 41 10.56 -5.86 -4.64
C ARG A 41 11.94 -5.28 -4.92
N GLN A 42 12.06 -3.97 -4.92
CA GLN A 42 13.34 -3.34 -5.14
C GLN A 42 14.33 -3.67 -4.03
N ARG A 43 13.83 -3.99 -2.86
CA ARG A 43 14.68 -4.37 -1.75
C ARG A 43 14.96 -5.86 -1.71
N GLY A 44 14.50 -6.58 -2.72
CA GLY A 44 14.81 -8.01 -2.81
C GLY A 44 13.86 -8.91 -2.07
N ILE A 45 12.72 -8.40 -1.64
CA ILE A 45 11.76 -9.24 -0.94
C ILE A 45 10.95 -10.03 -1.97
N ASP A 46 10.78 -11.31 -1.69
CA ASP A 46 10.08 -12.22 -2.57
C ASP A 46 8.59 -11.89 -2.67
N ASP A 47 8.01 -12.08 -3.85
CA ASP A 47 6.60 -11.78 -4.07
C ASP A 47 5.67 -12.49 -3.10
N ALA A 48 5.94 -13.74 -2.82
CA ALA A 48 5.08 -14.49 -1.90
C ALA A 48 5.09 -13.86 -0.52
N LEU A 49 6.26 -13.43 -0.08
CA LEU A 49 6.37 -12.81 1.22
C LEU A 49 5.71 -11.44 1.23
N ILE A 50 5.82 -10.70 0.13
CA ILE A 50 5.16 -9.41 0.02
C ILE A 50 3.64 -9.61 0.13
N SER A 51 3.09 -10.60 -0.57
CA SER A 51 1.67 -10.85 -0.55
C SER A 51 1.18 -11.17 0.86
N VAL A 52 1.90 -12.02 1.56
CA VAL A 52 1.54 -12.36 2.93
C VAL A 52 1.61 -11.13 3.82
N SER A 53 2.63 -10.32 3.65
CA SER A 53 2.76 -9.11 4.46
C SER A 53 1.66 -8.12 4.20
N MET A 54 1.19 -8.04 2.95
CA MET A 54 0.10 -7.14 2.60
C MET A 54 -1.20 -7.56 3.26
N GLU A 55 -1.35 -8.83 3.53
CA GLU A 55 -2.57 -9.32 4.18
C GLU A 55 -2.72 -8.80 5.59
N THR A 56 -1.64 -8.34 6.20
CA THR A 56 -1.74 -7.79 7.55
C THR A 56 -2.60 -6.54 7.59
N VAL A 57 -2.71 -5.82 6.49
CA VAL A 57 -3.57 -4.66 6.39
C VAL A 57 -4.99 -5.08 6.02
N GLY A 58 -5.11 -6.18 5.29
CA GLY A 58 -6.40 -6.74 4.94
C GLY A 58 -7.17 -5.87 3.97
N GLU A 59 -8.42 -5.62 4.29
CA GLU A 59 -9.30 -4.91 3.39
C GLU A 59 -9.37 -3.42 3.66
N GLN A 60 -8.45 -2.90 4.41
CA GLN A 60 -8.49 -1.49 4.79
C GLN A 60 -8.02 -0.56 3.68
N TRP A 61 -7.61 -1.10 2.55
CA TRP A 61 -7.07 -0.27 1.48
C TRP A 61 -8.07 0.70 0.88
N LEU A 62 -9.32 0.26 0.71
CA LEU A 62 -10.35 1.16 0.16
C LEU A 62 -10.59 2.34 1.08
N GLU A 63 -10.73 2.04 2.35
CA GLU A 63 -10.94 3.09 3.33
C GLU A 63 -9.72 4.01 3.39
N ARG A 64 -8.54 3.44 3.31
CA ARG A 64 -7.33 4.25 3.35
C ARG A 64 -7.22 5.17 2.15
N ALA A 65 -7.60 4.67 0.96
CA ALA A 65 -7.59 5.50 -0.22
C ALA A 65 -8.52 6.71 -0.06
N ARG A 66 -9.68 6.47 0.52
CA ARG A 66 -10.63 7.55 0.78
C ARG A 66 -10.06 8.57 1.75
N GLU A 67 -9.45 8.09 2.83
CA GLU A 67 -8.85 8.97 3.82
C GLU A 67 -7.75 9.82 3.21
N VAL A 68 -6.92 9.22 2.38
CA VAL A 68 -5.82 9.92 1.74
C VAL A 68 -6.36 11.01 0.82
N ARG A 69 -7.41 10.67 0.03
CA ARG A 69 -8.02 11.66 -0.85
C ARG A 69 -8.63 12.81 -0.06
N GLU A 70 -9.37 12.47 0.99
CA GLU A 70 -10.06 13.50 1.77
C GLU A 70 -9.09 14.40 2.50
N LYS A 71 -8.00 13.83 2.96
CA LYS A 71 -7.01 14.63 3.65
C LYS A 71 -6.35 15.64 2.72
N LYS A 72 -6.17 15.26 1.46
CA LYS A 72 -5.52 16.14 0.50
C LYS A 72 -6.50 17.13 -0.14
N PHE A 73 -7.69 16.67 -0.49
CA PHE A 73 -8.63 17.45 -1.28
C PHE A 73 -9.92 17.81 -0.57
N GLY A 74 -10.15 17.29 0.59
CA GLY A 74 -11.40 17.54 1.32
C GLY A 74 -12.43 16.46 1.02
N ARG A 75 -13.54 16.53 1.70
CA ARG A 75 -14.58 15.53 1.58
C ARG A 75 -15.51 15.74 0.41
N GLU A 76 -15.52 16.92 -0.14
CA GLU A 76 -16.46 17.21 -1.20
C GLU A 76 -16.11 16.46 -2.47
N SER A 77 -17.13 16.10 -3.22
CA SER A 77 -16.92 15.46 -4.50
C SER A 77 -16.28 16.42 -5.47
N PRO A 78 -15.46 15.93 -6.40
CA PRO A 78 -14.88 16.80 -7.40
C PRO A 78 -15.97 17.49 -8.22
N ARG A 79 -15.74 18.76 -8.58
CA ARG A 79 -16.74 19.50 -9.29
C ARG A 79 -16.93 19.06 -10.71
N ASP A 80 -15.88 18.66 -11.37
CA ASP A 80 -15.96 18.29 -12.77
C ASP A 80 -14.97 17.20 -13.08
N PHE A 81 -14.96 16.78 -14.33
CA PHE A 81 -14.13 15.68 -14.76
C PHE A 81 -12.64 16.00 -14.61
N LYS A 82 -12.27 17.23 -14.88
CA LYS A 82 -10.87 17.63 -14.79
C LYS A 82 -10.36 17.50 -13.36
N GLU A 83 -11.14 17.97 -12.41
CA GLU A 83 -10.75 17.89 -11.02
C GLU A 83 -10.74 16.44 -10.54
N ARG A 84 -11.73 15.67 -10.98
CA ARG A 84 -11.77 14.25 -10.61
C ARG A 84 -10.53 13.53 -11.15
N SER A 85 -10.16 13.81 -12.38
CA SER A 85 -8.98 13.19 -12.99
C SER A 85 -7.71 13.57 -12.23
N ARG A 86 -7.62 14.80 -11.78
CA ARG A 86 -6.47 15.25 -11.02
C ARG A 86 -6.36 14.47 -9.70
N GLN A 87 -7.47 14.29 -9.03
CA GLN A 87 -7.47 13.56 -7.77
C GLN A 87 -7.16 12.09 -7.98
N MET A 88 -7.70 11.51 -9.06
CA MET A 88 -7.42 10.12 -9.37
C MET A 88 -5.94 9.91 -9.66
N ARG A 89 -5.32 10.84 -10.38
CA ARG A 89 -3.91 10.75 -10.69
C ARG A 89 -3.07 10.82 -9.42
N PHE A 90 -3.48 11.66 -8.48
CA PHE A 90 -2.80 11.75 -7.21
C PHE A 90 -2.82 10.40 -6.48
N LEU A 91 -3.98 9.76 -6.43
CA LEU A 91 -4.09 8.47 -5.77
C LEU A 91 -3.30 7.39 -6.51
N GLN A 92 -3.27 7.47 -7.83
CA GLN A 92 -2.50 6.52 -8.61
C GLN A 92 -1.01 6.66 -8.30
N GLN A 93 -0.54 7.88 -8.16
CA GLN A 93 0.86 8.11 -7.83
C GLN A 93 1.19 7.62 -6.43
N ARG A 94 0.20 7.60 -5.55
CA ARG A 94 0.41 7.06 -4.22
C ARG A 94 0.44 5.54 -4.23
N GLY A 95 0.03 4.91 -5.32
CA GLY A 95 0.12 3.47 -5.46
C GLY A 95 -1.16 2.69 -5.24
N PHE A 96 -2.30 3.37 -5.23
CA PHE A 96 -3.57 2.66 -5.07
C PHE A 96 -4.00 2.05 -6.41
N THR A 97 -4.75 0.96 -6.34
CA THR A 97 -5.24 0.30 -7.54
C THR A 97 -6.43 1.05 -8.10
N SER A 98 -6.79 0.76 -9.34
CA SER A 98 -7.96 1.36 -9.97
C SER A 98 -9.21 1.18 -9.14
N GLU A 99 -9.40 -0.02 -8.64
CA GLU A 99 -10.58 -0.31 -7.85
C GLU A 99 -10.61 0.53 -6.58
N GLN A 100 -9.46 0.65 -5.93
CA GLN A 100 -9.36 1.43 -4.72
C GLN A 100 -9.56 2.91 -5.01
N ILE A 101 -9.06 3.39 -6.12
CA ILE A 101 -9.22 4.78 -6.50
C ILE A 101 -10.69 5.09 -6.75
N HIS A 102 -11.37 4.23 -7.51
CA HIS A 102 -12.78 4.47 -7.78
C HIS A 102 -13.59 4.43 -6.48
N GLY A 103 -13.27 3.51 -5.59
CA GLY A 103 -13.95 3.43 -4.31
C GLY A 103 -13.74 4.64 -3.44
N ALA A 104 -12.62 5.33 -3.63
CA ALA A 104 -12.33 6.50 -2.83
C ALA A 104 -13.25 7.68 -3.15
N PHE A 105 -13.87 7.63 -4.35
CA PHE A 105 -14.76 8.71 -4.72
C PHE A 105 -16.21 8.35 -4.51
N ASN A 106 -16.54 7.17 -4.03
CA ASN A 106 -17.79 6.78 -4.04
C ASN A 106 -18.63 7.27 -3.10
N ASP A 107 -19.45 7.86 -3.34
CA ASP A 107 -20.18 8.39 -2.52
C ASP A 107 -21.43 7.94 -2.57
N ASP A 108 -21.83 7.29 -3.02
CA ASP A 108 -22.98 6.92 -3.08
C ASP A 108 -23.31 6.21 -3.11
#